data_4059c250fd892fb6cc6076ad56b6a537
#
_entry.id   4059c250fd892fb6cc6076ad56b6a537
#
_cell.length_a   1.000
_cell.length_b   1.000
_cell.length_c   1.000
_cell.angle_alpha   90.00
_cell.angle_beta   90.00
_cell.angle_gamma   90.00
#
_symmetry.space_group_name_H-M   'P 1'
#
loop_
_entity.id
_entity.type
_entity.pdbx_description
1 polymer ?
#
loop_
_entity_poly.entity_id
_entity_poly.type
_entity_poly.pdbx_seq_one_letter_code
_entity_poly.pdbx_strand_id
1 'polypeptide(L)'
;MEWELLADVPADALRKLLSVARRRTFAKNEVVFHRGDPADSLQLISKGHFSVQIATPLGDIATLSVRGPGDAFGELALLSRESVRSATVTAIEPGETHSVYRDDFERLRREYPSVNDVLIGILAEHLRRLSEQLIEAHYVPANRRVLRRLREMAELYRGSANSVVVPLTQEDIAGLAGTSRATVNRVLRQEERRGTIELRRAKTVVLELDELSRRAR
;
A
#
# COMPACT_ATOMS: atom_id res chain seq x y z
N MET A 1 -1.43 3.93 -18.59
CA MET A 1 -1.10 3.52 -17.21
C MET A 1 -0.20 2.31 -17.32
N GLU A 2 0.93 2.32 -16.65
CA GLU A 2 1.90 1.23 -16.63
C GLU A 2 1.84 0.59 -15.25
N TRP A 3 1.84 -0.75 -15.21
CA TRP A 3 1.98 -1.52 -13.97
C TRP A 3 3.39 -2.07 -13.92
N GLU A 4 4.08 -1.85 -12.80
CA GLU A 4 5.46 -2.32 -12.60
C GLU A 4 5.60 -3.81 -12.92
N LEU A 5 4.68 -4.64 -12.42
CA LEU A 5 4.66 -6.08 -12.68
C LEU A 5 4.60 -6.46 -14.18
N LEU A 6 4.10 -5.58 -15.02
CA LEU A 6 3.87 -5.82 -16.45
C LEU A 6 4.71 -4.89 -17.35
N ALA A 7 5.73 -4.23 -16.81
CA ALA A 7 6.54 -3.25 -17.54
C ALA A 7 7.20 -3.82 -18.81
N ASP A 8 7.63 -5.08 -18.76
CA ASP A 8 8.30 -5.76 -19.88
C ASP A 8 7.32 -6.53 -20.79
N VAL A 9 6.01 -6.46 -20.52
CA VAL A 9 5.01 -7.16 -21.35
C VAL A 9 4.66 -6.29 -22.57
N PRO A 10 4.73 -6.85 -23.80
CA PRO A 10 4.36 -6.12 -25.01
C PRO A 10 2.94 -5.55 -24.95
N ALA A 11 2.73 -4.37 -25.53
CA ALA A 11 1.47 -3.65 -25.46
C ALA A 11 0.24 -4.40 -25.99
N ASP A 12 0.43 -5.27 -26.99
CA ASP A 12 -0.63 -6.13 -27.53
C ASP A 12 -1.00 -7.28 -26.55
N ALA A 13 -0.02 -7.90 -25.91
CA ALA A 13 -0.23 -8.89 -24.87
C ALA A 13 -0.90 -8.28 -23.63
N LEU A 14 -0.47 -7.08 -23.23
CA LEU A 14 -1.10 -6.33 -22.15
C LEU A 14 -2.57 -6.01 -22.46
N ARG A 15 -2.88 -5.55 -23.69
CA ARG A 15 -4.27 -5.32 -24.11
C ARG A 15 -5.11 -6.60 -24.07
N LYS A 16 -4.54 -7.74 -24.51
CA LYS A 16 -5.20 -9.05 -24.46
C LYS A 16 -5.47 -9.47 -23.02
N LEU A 17 -4.50 -9.32 -22.12
CA LEU A 17 -4.67 -9.60 -20.68
C LEU A 17 -5.79 -8.74 -20.07
N LEU A 18 -5.77 -7.44 -20.32
CA LEU A 18 -6.77 -6.50 -19.79
C LEU A 18 -8.18 -6.74 -20.38
N SER A 19 -8.28 -7.28 -21.59
CA SER A 19 -9.59 -7.62 -22.20
C SER A 19 -10.29 -8.77 -21.51
N VAL A 20 -9.57 -9.67 -20.83
CA VAL A 20 -10.13 -10.78 -20.05
C VAL A 20 -10.14 -10.49 -18.54
N ALA A 21 -9.38 -9.51 -18.08
CA ALA A 21 -9.37 -9.09 -16.69
C ALA A 21 -10.70 -8.43 -16.29
N ARG A 22 -11.19 -8.79 -15.11
CA ARG A 22 -12.44 -8.22 -14.60
C ARG A 22 -12.17 -6.88 -13.90
N ARG A 23 -12.73 -5.80 -14.42
CA ARG A 23 -12.72 -4.50 -13.78
C ARG A 23 -13.61 -4.51 -12.54
N ARG A 24 -13.09 -4.02 -11.40
CA ARG A 24 -13.80 -3.86 -10.13
C ARG A 24 -13.62 -2.45 -9.60
N THR A 25 -14.70 -1.88 -9.06
CA THR A 25 -14.70 -0.57 -8.40
C THR A 25 -15.00 -0.76 -6.93
N PHE A 26 -14.41 0.10 -6.09
CA PHE A 26 -14.55 0.03 -4.64
C PHE A 26 -14.87 1.41 -4.08
N ALA A 27 -15.80 1.44 -3.14
CA ALA A 27 -16.05 2.62 -2.33
C ALA A 27 -14.95 2.79 -1.26
N LYS A 28 -14.85 3.98 -0.68
CA LYS A 28 -13.97 4.21 0.46
C LYS A 28 -14.32 3.26 1.61
N ASN A 29 -13.31 2.64 2.22
CA ASN A 29 -13.39 1.65 3.31
C ASN A 29 -14.02 0.30 2.88
N GLU A 30 -14.24 0.08 1.61
CA GLU A 30 -14.70 -1.23 1.13
C GLU A 30 -13.55 -2.23 1.13
N VAL A 31 -13.82 -3.43 1.64
CA VAL A 31 -12.86 -4.53 1.69
C VAL A 31 -12.85 -5.24 0.35
N VAL A 32 -11.67 -5.39 -0.24
CA VAL A 32 -11.47 -6.13 -1.50
C VAL A 32 -11.54 -7.64 -1.26
N PHE A 33 -10.86 -8.10 -0.21
CA PHE A 33 -10.88 -9.47 0.33
C PHE A 33 -10.32 -9.49 1.76
N HIS A 34 -10.67 -10.50 2.53
CA HIS A 34 -10.15 -10.74 3.87
C HIS A 34 -8.96 -11.72 3.87
N ARG A 35 -8.11 -11.61 4.87
CA ARG A 35 -7.10 -12.63 5.17
C ARG A 35 -7.77 -13.98 5.39
N GLY A 36 -7.24 -15.03 4.75
CA GLY A 36 -7.79 -16.39 4.80
C GLY A 36 -8.83 -16.71 3.73
N ASP A 37 -9.36 -15.72 3.00
CA ASP A 37 -10.26 -15.97 1.88
C ASP A 37 -9.54 -16.82 0.80
N PRO A 38 -10.29 -17.65 0.04
CA PRO A 38 -9.74 -18.29 -1.15
C PRO A 38 -9.18 -17.26 -2.14
N ALA A 39 -8.06 -17.60 -2.77
CA ALA A 39 -7.36 -16.69 -3.64
C ALA A 39 -7.11 -17.28 -5.02
N ASP A 40 -7.72 -16.69 -6.02
CA ASP A 40 -7.71 -17.09 -7.42
C ASP A 40 -7.22 -16.00 -8.37
N SER A 41 -6.95 -14.80 -7.87
CA SER A 41 -6.62 -13.64 -8.70
C SER A 41 -5.65 -12.68 -8.03
N LEU A 42 -4.87 -11.96 -8.82
CA LEU A 42 -4.18 -10.74 -8.43
C LEU A 42 -4.99 -9.51 -8.87
N GLN A 43 -4.71 -8.38 -8.24
CA GLN A 43 -5.37 -7.11 -8.52
C GLN A 43 -4.34 -6.10 -9.03
N LEU A 44 -4.54 -5.57 -10.22
CA LEU A 44 -3.77 -4.47 -10.79
C LEU A 44 -4.49 -3.16 -10.47
N ILE A 45 -3.88 -2.24 -9.75
CA ILE A 45 -4.51 -0.98 -9.34
C ILE A 45 -4.49 0.01 -10.51
N SER A 46 -5.66 0.49 -10.93
CA SER A 46 -5.78 1.55 -11.92
C SER A 46 -6.12 2.91 -11.30
N LYS A 47 -6.78 2.92 -10.12
CA LYS A 47 -7.17 4.16 -9.45
C LYS A 47 -7.32 3.94 -7.95
N GLY A 48 -7.02 5.00 -7.19
CA GLY A 48 -7.15 5.00 -5.72
C GLY A 48 -6.02 4.25 -5.03
N HIS A 49 -6.07 4.26 -3.70
CA HIS A 49 -5.07 3.61 -2.85
C HIS A 49 -5.73 2.57 -1.96
N PHE A 50 -4.97 1.51 -1.67
CA PHE A 50 -5.43 0.36 -0.90
C PHE A 50 -4.45 0.06 0.22
N SER A 51 -4.96 -0.19 1.44
CA SER A 51 -4.17 -0.64 2.58
C SER A 51 -4.11 -2.16 2.62
N VAL A 52 -2.93 -2.71 2.85
CA VAL A 52 -2.69 -4.14 3.10
C VAL A 52 -2.50 -4.32 4.60
N GLN A 53 -3.37 -5.09 5.25
CA GLN A 53 -3.50 -5.12 6.69
C GLN A 53 -3.54 -6.55 7.25
N ILE A 54 -3.02 -6.73 8.46
CA ILE A 54 -3.16 -7.95 9.23
C ILE A 54 -3.68 -7.59 10.63
N ALA A 55 -4.77 -8.25 11.04
CA ALA A 55 -5.23 -8.17 12.43
C ALA A 55 -4.29 -9.02 13.31
N THR A 56 -3.83 -8.44 14.42
CA THR A 56 -3.08 -9.17 15.45
C THR A 56 -4.01 -10.05 16.28
N PRO A 57 -3.50 -11.06 17.00
CA PRO A 57 -4.31 -11.86 17.92
C PRO A 57 -5.03 -11.04 19.01
N LEU A 58 -4.51 -9.85 19.33
CA LEU A 58 -5.08 -8.94 20.34
C LEU A 58 -6.12 -7.98 19.75
N GLY A 59 -6.38 -8.05 18.43
CA GLY A 59 -7.37 -7.22 17.73
C GLY A 59 -6.81 -5.91 17.16
N ASP A 60 -5.54 -5.58 17.40
CA ASP A 60 -4.91 -4.44 16.75
C ASP A 60 -4.72 -4.69 15.24
N ILE A 61 -4.74 -3.64 14.44
CA ILE A 61 -4.53 -3.71 13.00
C ILE A 61 -3.13 -3.20 12.66
N ALA A 62 -2.27 -4.11 12.16
CA ALA A 62 -1.00 -3.74 11.56
C ALA A 62 -1.20 -3.47 10.06
N THR A 63 -0.84 -2.28 9.60
CA THR A 63 -0.82 -1.94 8.17
C THR A 63 0.57 -2.20 7.62
N LEU A 64 0.69 -3.19 6.75
CA LEU A 64 1.97 -3.60 6.17
C LEU A 64 2.45 -2.63 5.09
N SER A 65 1.51 -2.17 4.26
CA SER A 65 1.80 -1.22 3.16
C SER A 65 0.53 -0.52 2.68
N VAL A 66 0.73 0.58 1.95
CA VAL A 66 -0.29 1.21 1.11
C VAL A 66 0.16 1.05 -0.34
N ARG A 67 -0.75 0.67 -1.21
CA ARG A 67 -0.54 0.45 -2.64
C ARG A 67 -1.37 1.44 -3.44
N GLY A 68 -0.79 1.98 -4.51
CA GLY A 68 -1.40 2.98 -5.36
C GLY A 68 -1.50 2.58 -6.84
N PRO A 69 -1.93 3.49 -7.72
CA PRO A 69 -2.01 3.24 -9.16
C PRO A 69 -0.64 2.82 -9.73
N GLY A 70 -0.65 1.75 -10.54
CA GLY A 70 0.58 1.13 -11.08
C GLY A 70 1.11 -0.04 -10.25
N ASP A 71 0.68 -0.17 -9.00
CA ASP A 71 1.00 -1.33 -8.17
C ASP A 71 0.06 -2.51 -8.43
N ALA A 72 0.46 -3.67 -7.88
CA ALA A 72 -0.38 -4.87 -7.79
C ALA A 72 -0.43 -5.39 -6.36
N PHE A 73 -1.47 -6.16 -6.04
CA PHE A 73 -1.57 -6.91 -4.79
C PHE A 73 -2.29 -8.24 -4.97
N GLY A 74 -2.06 -9.18 -4.04
CA GLY A 74 -2.66 -10.52 -4.09
C GLY A 74 -1.83 -11.53 -4.88
N GLU A 75 -0.65 -11.17 -5.35
CA GLU A 75 0.31 -12.00 -6.07
C GLU A 75 0.80 -13.18 -5.21
N LEU A 76 1.01 -12.95 -3.91
CA LEU A 76 1.51 -13.99 -3.00
C LEU A 76 0.63 -15.23 -2.98
N ALA A 77 -0.68 -15.05 -3.06
CA ALA A 77 -1.63 -16.15 -3.07
C ALA A 77 -1.61 -16.95 -4.38
N LEU A 78 -1.18 -16.34 -5.49
CA LEU A 78 -0.98 -17.05 -6.76
C LEU A 78 0.33 -17.85 -6.78
N LEU A 79 1.32 -17.43 -5.99
CA LEU A 79 2.61 -18.09 -5.85
C LEU A 79 2.62 -19.17 -4.76
N SER A 80 1.72 -19.04 -3.78
CA SER A 80 1.59 -20.01 -2.68
C SER A 80 0.78 -21.24 -3.11
N ARG A 81 1.14 -22.40 -2.55
CA ARG A 81 0.37 -23.64 -2.69
C ARG A 81 -0.96 -23.60 -1.94
N GLU A 82 -1.03 -22.82 -0.85
CA GLU A 82 -2.21 -22.73 0.01
C GLU A 82 -3.38 -21.98 -0.64
N SER A 83 -3.10 -21.17 -1.67
CA SER A 83 -4.13 -20.41 -2.41
C SER A 83 -5.10 -19.63 -1.52
N VAL A 84 -4.60 -19.04 -0.42
CA VAL A 84 -5.36 -18.19 0.50
C VAL A 84 -4.76 -16.79 0.61
N ARG A 85 -5.59 -15.80 0.89
CA ARG A 85 -5.14 -14.41 1.06
C ARG A 85 -4.29 -14.29 2.33
N SER A 86 -3.09 -13.77 2.21
CA SER A 86 -2.14 -13.57 3.31
C SER A 86 -2.48 -12.37 4.20
N ALA A 87 -3.26 -11.41 3.68
CA ALA A 87 -3.64 -10.17 4.36
C ALA A 87 -5.05 -9.74 3.93
N THR A 88 -5.68 -8.86 4.70
CA THR A 88 -6.88 -8.13 4.31
C THR A 88 -6.48 -6.90 3.51
N VAL A 89 -7.21 -6.61 2.42
CA VAL A 89 -7.00 -5.41 1.62
C VAL A 89 -8.26 -4.56 1.60
N THR A 90 -8.10 -3.26 1.91
CA THR A 90 -9.20 -2.29 2.03
C THR A 90 -8.90 -1.03 1.20
N ALA A 91 -9.90 -0.52 0.49
CA ALA A 91 -9.80 0.73 -0.25
C ALA A 91 -9.77 1.93 0.72
N ILE A 92 -8.71 2.75 0.68
CA ILE A 92 -8.57 3.97 1.51
C ILE A 92 -9.47 5.10 0.98
N GLU A 93 -9.72 5.09 -0.32
CA GLU A 93 -10.52 6.04 -1.06
C GLU A 93 -11.24 5.31 -2.21
N PRO A 94 -12.17 5.95 -2.95
CA PRO A 94 -12.78 5.33 -4.12
C PRO A 94 -11.71 4.87 -5.12
N GLY A 95 -11.70 3.58 -5.43
CA GLY A 95 -10.64 2.95 -6.21
C GLY A 95 -11.14 2.00 -7.28
N GLU A 96 -10.22 1.58 -8.13
CA GLU A 96 -10.49 0.67 -9.24
C GLU A 96 -9.32 -0.27 -9.46
N THR A 97 -9.62 -1.55 -9.69
CA THR A 97 -8.64 -2.56 -10.03
C THR A 97 -9.08 -3.39 -11.23
N HIS A 98 -8.10 -4.07 -11.84
CA HIS A 98 -8.32 -5.14 -12.80
C HIS A 98 -7.92 -6.47 -12.15
N SER A 99 -8.90 -7.38 -11.95
CA SER A 99 -8.65 -8.72 -11.43
C SER A 99 -8.16 -9.61 -12.55
N VAL A 100 -6.92 -10.08 -12.43
CA VAL A 100 -6.33 -11.07 -13.33
C VAL A 100 -6.36 -12.42 -12.64
N TYR A 101 -7.08 -13.38 -13.21
CA TYR A 101 -7.22 -14.70 -12.64
C TYR A 101 -5.96 -15.56 -12.80
N ARG A 102 -5.81 -16.57 -11.94
CA ARG A 102 -4.65 -17.47 -11.87
C ARG A 102 -4.25 -18.01 -13.23
N ASP A 103 -5.19 -18.60 -13.98
CA ASP A 103 -4.91 -19.25 -15.25
C ASP A 103 -4.38 -18.26 -16.30
N ASP A 104 -4.95 -17.04 -16.34
CA ASP A 104 -4.50 -15.98 -17.25
C ASP A 104 -3.11 -15.47 -16.85
N PHE A 105 -2.85 -15.32 -15.55
CA PHE A 105 -1.55 -14.90 -15.04
C PHE A 105 -0.47 -15.97 -15.28
N GLU A 106 -0.77 -17.24 -15.05
CA GLU A 106 0.15 -18.33 -15.33
C GLU A 106 0.44 -18.49 -16.83
N ARG A 107 -0.57 -18.27 -17.68
CA ARG A 107 -0.37 -18.24 -19.14
C ARG A 107 0.57 -17.10 -19.52
N LEU A 108 0.35 -15.89 -18.99
CA LEU A 108 1.21 -14.73 -19.23
C LEU A 108 2.66 -15.01 -18.82
N ARG A 109 2.90 -15.59 -17.64
CA ARG A 109 4.25 -15.94 -17.14
C ARG A 109 4.96 -16.98 -17.99
N ARG A 110 4.23 -17.91 -18.60
CA ARG A 110 4.81 -18.89 -19.54
C ARG A 110 5.15 -18.26 -20.88
N GLU A 111 4.32 -17.33 -21.35
CA GLU A 111 4.52 -16.65 -22.64
C GLU A 111 5.59 -15.56 -22.55
N TYR A 112 5.67 -14.88 -21.40
CA TYR A 112 6.62 -13.78 -21.13
C TYR A 112 7.41 -14.05 -19.84
N PRO A 113 8.52 -14.80 -19.90
CA PRO A 113 9.32 -15.15 -18.71
C PRO A 113 9.86 -13.95 -17.94
N SER A 114 10.08 -12.78 -18.59
CA SER A 114 10.48 -11.51 -17.92
C SER A 114 9.52 -11.09 -16.80
N VAL A 115 8.25 -11.47 -16.87
CA VAL A 115 7.28 -11.23 -15.77
C VAL A 115 7.75 -11.90 -14.47
N ASN A 116 8.45 -13.05 -14.55
CA ASN A 116 8.98 -13.70 -13.35
C ASN A 116 10.15 -12.91 -12.75
N ASP A 117 11.00 -12.30 -13.58
CA ASP A 117 12.15 -11.51 -13.12
C ASP A 117 11.66 -10.25 -12.41
N VAL A 118 10.67 -9.55 -12.98
CA VAL A 118 10.01 -8.40 -12.33
C VAL A 118 9.34 -8.82 -11.01
N LEU A 119 8.63 -9.93 -11.00
CA LEU A 119 7.99 -10.47 -9.80
C LEU A 119 9.01 -10.78 -8.68
N ILE A 120 10.13 -11.40 -9.04
CA ILE A 120 11.24 -11.66 -8.10
C ILE A 120 11.79 -10.33 -7.56
N GLY A 121 11.97 -9.33 -8.41
CA GLY A 121 12.38 -7.97 -8.00
C GLY A 121 11.42 -7.35 -6.99
N ILE A 122 10.13 -7.39 -7.26
CA ILE A 122 9.08 -6.90 -6.35
C ILE A 122 9.14 -7.63 -5.00
N LEU A 123 9.28 -8.97 -5.00
CA LEU A 123 9.37 -9.75 -3.77
C LEU A 123 10.66 -9.47 -2.98
N ALA A 124 11.79 -9.29 -3.66
CA ALA A 124 13.04 -8.89 -3.04
C ALA A 124 12.94 -7.51 -2.38
N GLU A 125 12.30 -6.54 -3.04
CA GLU A 125 12.04 -5.22 -2.48
C GLU A 125 11.08 -5.28 -1.28
N HIS A 126 10.04 -6.13 -1.33
CA HIS A 126 9.16 -6.37 -0.18
C HIS A 126 9.94 -6.94 1.02
N LEU A 127 10.83 -7.91 0.79
CA LEU A 127 11.67 -8.50 1.84
C LEU A 127 12.61 -7.45 2.44
N ARG A 128 13.27 -6.65 1.61
CA ARG A 128 14.15 -5.57 2.06
C ARG A 128 13.38 -4.58 2.94
N ARG A 129 12.21 -4.14 2.49
CA ARG A 129 11.34 -3.21 3.24
C ARG A 129 10.88 -3.79 4.58
N LEU A 130 10.50 -5.05 4.61
CA LEU A 130 10.12 -5.73 5.86
C LEU A 130 11.31 -5.82 6.83
N SER A 131 12.52 -6.09 6.34
CA SER A 131 13.73 -6.10 7.15
C SER A 131 14.03 -4.73 7.75
N GLU A 132 13.89 -3.65 6.98
CA GLU A 132 14.04 -2.28 7.46
C GLU A 132 12.98 -1.92 8.52
N GLN A 133 11.72 -2.29 8.29
CA GLN A 133 10.64 -2.08 9.26
C GLN A 133 10.88 -2.83 10.57
N LEU A 134 11.44 -4.04 10.50
CA LEU A 134 11.81 -4.81 11.68
C LEU A 134 12.90 -4.09 12.49
N ILE A 135 13.95 -3.59 11.83
CA ILE A 135 14.99 -2.79 12.46
C ILE A 135 14.41 -1.52 13.08
N GLU A 136 13.55 -0.82 12.34
CA GLU A 136 12.87 0.38 12.85
C GLU A 136 12.04 0.08 14.10
N ALA A 137 11.30 -1.03 14.11
CA ALA A 137 10.47 -1.41 15.25
C ALA A 137 11.28 -1.61 16.53
N HIS A 138 12.53 -2.09 16.43
CA HIS A 138 13.40 -2.35 17.57
C HIS A 138 14.23 -1.15 18.02
N TYR A 139 14.69 -0.32 17.08
CA TYR A 139 15.72 0.69 17.35
C TYR A 139 15.26 2.13 17.15
N VAL A 140 14.15 2.38 16.45
CA VAL A 140 13.67 3.75 16.18
C VAL A 140 12.50 4.09 17.11
N PRO A 141 12.59 5.20 17.88
CA PRO A 141 11.49 5.66 18.73
C PRO A 141 10.18 5.84 17.96
N ALA A 142 9.05 5.49 18.59
CA ALA A 142 7.72 5.53 17.97
C ALA A 142 7.35 6.90 17.36
N ASN A 143 7.76 8.01 17.99
CA ASN A 143 7.51 9.35 17.45
C ASN A 143 8.21 9.56 16.08
N ARG A 144 9.44 9.08 15.90
CA ARG A 144 10.14 9.15 14.60
C ARG A 144 9.48 8.23 13.57
N ARG A 145 9.05 7.02 13.97
CA ARG A 145 8.34 6.12 13.06
C ARG A 145 7.05 6.76 12.53
N VAL A 146 6.27 7.44 13.40
CA VAL A 146 5.07 8.18 12.99
C VAL A 146 5.40 9.24 11.93
N LEU A 147 6.47 10.03 12.13
CA LEU A 147 6.86 11.06 11.17
C LEU A 147 7.35 10.46 9.84
N ARG A 148 8.09 9.33 9.88
CA ARG A 148 8.52 8.61 8.67
C ARG A 148 7.33 8.11 7.86
N ARG A 149 6.34 7.48 8.51
CA ARG A 149 5.13 7.00 7.82
C ARG A 149 4.31 8.16 7.25
N LEU A 150 4.17 9.27 8.00
CA LEU A 150 3.47 10.44 7.47
C LEU A 150 4.19 11.03 6.23
N ARG A 151 5.53 11.11 6.27
CA ARG A 151 6.33 11.56 5.13
C ARG A 151 6.15 10.64 3.92
N GLU A 152 6.28 9.32 4.11
CA GLU A 152 6.11 8.33 3.04
C GLU A 152 4.73 8.46 2.39
N MET A 153 3.68 8.60 3.20
CA MET A 153 2.34 8.83 2.68
C MET A 153 2.21 10.17 1.98
N ALA A 154 2.84 11.22 2.49
CA ALA A 154 2.86 12.51 1.80
C ALA A 154 3.59 12.43 0.45
N GLU A 155 4.67 11.69 0.35
CA GLU A 155 5.35 11.43 -0.93
C GLU A 155 4.46 10.64 -1.91
N LEU A 156 3.75 9.60 -1.42
CA LEU A 156 2.82 8.80 -2.21
C LEU A 156 1.64 9.61 -2.78
N TYR A 157 1.11 10.54 -1.97
CA TYR A 157 -0.02 11.41 -2.36
C TYR A 157 0.43 12.75 -2.98
N ARG A 158 1.73 12.92 -3.24
CA ARG A 158 2.28 14.17 -3.74
C ARG A 158 1.78 14.46 -5.15
N GLY A 159 1.06 15.59 -5.27
CA GLY A 159 0.67 16.18 -6.55
C GLY A 159 1.53 17.40 -6.89
N SER A 160 0.99 18.29 -7.73
CA SER A 160 1.63 19.55 -8.13
C SER A 160 1.45 20.69 -7.13
N ALA A 161 0.66 20.50 -6.08
CA ALA A 161 0.37 21.52 -5.08
C ALA A 161 1.49 21.64 -4.03
N ASN A 162 1.60 22.82 -3.40
CA ASN A 162 2.59 23.07 -2.34
C ASN A 162 2.29 22.32 -1.04
N SER A 163 1.02 21.91 -0.82
CA SER A 163 0.62 21.12 0.34
C SER A 163 0.07 19.76 -0.10
N VAL A 164 0.27 18.74 0.73
CA VAL A 164 -0.15 17.37 0.43
C VAL A 164 -1.24 16.92 1.39
N VAL A 165 -2.36 16.47 0.84
CA VAL A 165 -3.45 15.87 1.62
C VAL A 165 -3.23 14.37 1.73
N VAL A 166 -2.98 13.89 2.95
CA VAL A 166 -2.87 12.46 3.28
C VAL A 166 -4.22 12.00 3.85
N PRO A 167 -5.03 11.23 3.09
CA PRO A 167 -6.40 10.86 3.45
C PRO A 167 -6.45 9.65 4.40
N LEU A 168 -5.51 9.57 5.34
CA LEU A 168 -5.40 8.54 6.36
C LEU A 168 -5.86 9.06 7.71
N THR A 169 -6.53 8.18 8.47
CA THR A 169 -6.87 8.43 9.86
C THR A 169 -5.64 8.26 10.77
N GLN A 170 -5.74 8.74 12.01
CA GLN A 170 -4.69 8.49 13.01
C GLN A 170 -4.54 7.00 13.33
N GLU A 171 -5.60 6.21 13.16
CA GLU A 171 -5.57 4.75 13.32
C GLU A 171 -4.76 4.10 12.20
N ASP A 172 -4.97 4.52 10.94
CA ASP A 172 -4.19 4.03 9.81
C ASP A 172 -2.69 4.32 9.98
N ILE A 173 -2.36 5.56 10.42
CA ILE A 173 -0.97 5.95 10.70
C ILE A 173 -0.39 5.14 11.88
N ALA A 174 -1.21 4.83 12.89
CA ALA A 174 -0.79 4.00 14.02
C ALA A 174 -0.46 2.57 13.57
N GLY A 175 -1.31 1.98 12.73
CA GLY A 175 -1.07 0.68 12.11
C GLY A 175 0.21 0.64 11.27
N LEU A 176 0.46 1.68 10.47
CA LEU A 176 1.69 1.82 9.67
C LEU A 176 2.95 2.00 10.52
N ALA A 177 2.85 2.76 11.62
CA ALA A 177 4.00 3.06 12.48
C ALA A 177 4.25 2.00 13.57
N GLY A 178 3.37 0.98 13.69
CA GLY A 178 3.44 -0.02 14.75
C GLY A 178 3.40 0.62 16.15
N THR A 179 2.43 1.51 16.39
CA THR A 179 2.28 2.23 17.66
C THR A 179 0.80 2.52 17.96
N SER A 180 0.51 3.04 19.15
CA SER A 180 -0.87 3.38 19.53
C SER A 180 -1.36 4.67 18.87
N ARG A 181 -2.68 4.76 18.62
CA ARG A 181 -3.35 5.99 18.18
C ARG A 181 -3.06 7.18 19.11
N ALA A 182 -2.95 6.95 20.41
CA ALA A 182 -2.61 7.99 21.39
C ALA A 182 -1.23 8.61 21.12
N THR A 183 -0.23 7.76 20.79
CA THR A 183 1.11 8.22 20.40
C THR A 183 1.05 9.03 19.11
N VAL A 184 0.33 8.55 18.09
CA VAL A 184 0.15 9.28 16.82
C VAL A 184 -0.49 10.64 17.09
N ASN A 185 -1.60 10.69 17.84
CA ASN A 185 -2.27 11.96 18.16
C ASN A 185 -1.31 12.96 18.81
N ARG A 186 -0.54 12.52 19.82
CA ARG A 186 0.43 13.37 20.51
C ARG A 186 1.50 13.91 19.56
N VAL A 187 2.04 13.09 18.67
CA VAL A 187 3.08 13.48 17.69
C VAL A 187 2.50 14.46 16.67
N LEU A 188 1.33 14.15 16.09
CA LEU A 188 0.71 15.02 15.09
C LEU A 188 0.28 16.36 15.67
N ARG A 189 -0.24 16.41 16.91
CA ARG A 189 -0.55 17.69 17.60
C ARG A 189 0.71 18.54 17.84
N GLN A 190 1.85 17.89 18.07
CA GLN A 190 3.13 18.60 18.20
C GLN A 190 3.56 19.23 16.86
N GLU A 191 3.41 18.50 15.76
CA GLU A 191 3.73 19.01 14.43
C GLU A 191 2.74 20.10 13.96
N GLU A 192 1.47 19.98 14.31
CA GLU A 192 0.46 21.02 14.05
C GLU A 192 0.81 22.34 14.76
N ARG A 193 1.21 22.27 16.04
CA ARG A 193 1.68 23.47 16.79
C ARG A 193 2.93 24.12 16.19
N ARG A 194 3.72 23.37 15.44
CA ARG A 194 4.90 23.87 14.72
C ARG A 194 4.57 24.43 13.34
N GLY A 195 3.32 24.28 12.89
CA GLY A 195 2.88 24.71 11.58
C GLY A 195 3.33 23.79 10.43
N THR A 196 3.90 22.62 10.74
CA THR A 196 4.37 21.65 9.71
C THR A 196 3.20 20.96 9.03
N ILE A 197 2.13 20.72 9.76
CA ILE A 197 0.92 20.05 9.30
C ILE A 197 -0.35 20.76 9.80
N GLU A 198 -1.47 20.44 9.19
CA GLU A 198 -2.82 20.78 9.66
C GLU A 198 -3.64 19.50 9.84
N LEU A 199 -4.25 19.32 11.02
CA LEU A 199 -5.12 18.18 11.28
C LEU A 199 -6.56 18.50 10.88
N ARG A 200 -7.13 17.67 10.01
CA ARG A 200 -8.53 17.73 9.60
C ARG A 200 -9.24 16.42 9.90
N ARG A 201 -10.57 16.41 9.81
CA ARG A 201 -11.35 15.18 10.04
C ARG A 201 -10.93 14.08 9.04
N ALA A 202 -10.42 12.96 9.57
CA ALA A 202 -10.00 11.77 8.82
C ALA A 202 -8.91 12.02 7.75
N LYS A 203 -8.11 13.09 7.90
CA LYS A 203 -6.97 13.39 7.01
C LYS A 203 -5.98 14.33 7.69
N THR A 204 -4.74 14.30 7.22
CA THR A 204 -3.69 15.23 7.61
C THR A 204 -3.23 16.00 6.38
N VAL A 205 -3.11 17.32 6.49
CA VAL A 205 -2.52 18.15 5.41
C VAL A 205 -1.09 18.46 5.80
N VAL A 206 -0.14 18.02 5.00
CA VAL A 206 1.29 18.34 5.16
C VAL A 206 1.54 19.65 4.44
N LEU A 207 1.95 20.67 5.17
CA LEU A 207 2.21 22.03 4.69
C LEU A 207 3.70 22.18 4.31
N GLU A 208 4.60 21.60 5.11
CA GLU A 208 6.05 21.74 4.98
C GLU A 208 6.72 20.36 4.92
N LEU A 209 6.73 19.74 3.73
CA LEU A 209 7.23 18.37 3.54
C LEU A 209 8.74 18.26 3.83
N ASP A 210 9.54 19.28 3.48
CA ASP A 210 10.98 19.27 3.72
C ASP A 210 11.32 19.34 5.20
N GLU A 211 10.54 20.12 5.97
CA GLU A 211 10.69 20.21 7.42
C GLU A 211 10.27 18.89 8.09
N LEU A 212 9.18 18.29 7.65
CA LEU A 212 8.74 16.96 8.09
C LEU A 212 9.84 15.92 7.81
N SER A 213 10.45 15.96 6.64
CA SER A 213 11.51 15.03 6.21
C SER A 213 12.77 15.16 7.08
N ARG A 214 13.16 16.37 7.46
CA ARG A 214 14.29 16.61 8.39
C ARG A 214 14.05 15.97 9.77
N ARG A 215 12.83 16.03 10.29
CA ARG A 215 12.47 15.48 11.61
C ARG A 215 12.19 13.98 11.60
N ALA A 216 11.90 13.42 10.44
CA ALA A 216 11.70 11.99 10.24
C ALA A 216 13.01 11.17 10.17
N ARG A 217 14.16 11.83 10.08
CA ARG A 217 15.51 11.20 10.04
C ARG A 217 15.98 10.62 11.40
#